data_ebef30b240236c993fbacce2132aa5c3
#
_entry.id   ebef30b240236c993fbacce2132aa5c3
#
_cell.length_a   1.000
_cell.length_b   1.000
_cell.length_c   1.000
_cell.angle_alpha   90.00
_cell.angle_beta   90.00
_cell.angle_gamma   90.00
#
_symmetry.space_group_name_H-M   'P 1'
#
loop_
_entity.id
_entity.type
_entity.pdbx_description
1 polymer ?
#
loop_
_entity_poly.entity_id
_entity_poly.type
_entity_poly.pdbx_seq_one_letter_code
_entity_poly.pdbx_strand_id
1 'polypeptide(L)'
;MDRSIAEGILFTDQYQLSMAQLYFRMGLADNAARFEHFFRRYPDYGRHQAGYCINAGQAWFSEWVRTVRFDEGSLAHLRAHRTPDGHQIFGEDFLDWLSKVGDFSALHFEAIPEGRVVHANVPLTVVEGPLALAQIIETSLLNHLNFQTLIATKASRVVEAAQGGVVLEFGMRRGPERGATAASRASLVGGADFSSAVGVSHEVGFPPKGTHAHSMVQVFMALGEGELGAFRAYAEVYPDECLLLVDTVDTLESGVPNAITVFEELRSGGHRPAGIRLDSGDLAHLAVRSARLLDEAGFDEVPIVLSSGLDELTIWQILNQISVEAPRYGADAGAVMRRLVYGVGTKMVTSEGDPSLDGVYKLVSIESEGNWLPAIKLSDTPAKVINPGRKDVLRLYDRRGVATVDVLTQEGEELADPVVLHHPTEPGVHRSLPADRISDRESLLEKVDPWTAVDERAAIEDARARRAADLERLDAGVRRVVNPHVYHVSLSPASRELKQSLIEEMQGG
;
A
#
# COMPACT_ATOMS: atom_id res chain seq x y z
N MET A 1 26.42 -4.45 4.49
CA MET A 1 25.65 -5.51 3.84
C MET A 1 25.50 -5.12 2.38
N ASP A 2 25.77 -6.02 1.47
CA ASP A 2 25.78 -5.71 0.05
C ASP A 2 24.34 -5.46 -0.44
N ARG A 3 24.10 -4.33 -1.11
CA ARG A 3 22.80 -3.98 -1.71
C ARG A 3 22.33 -5.05 -2.71
N SER A 4 23.26 -5.74 -3.37
CA SER A 4 22.96 -6.82 -4.32
C SER A 4 22.11 -7.95 -3.71
N ILE A 5 22.15 -8.15 -2.39
CA ILE A 5 21.36 -9.18 -1.71
C ILE A 5 19.86 -8.87 -1.80
N ALA A 6 19.46 -7.61 -1.63
CA ALA A 6 18.05 -7.20 -1.65
C ALA A 6 17.59 -6.61 -3.00
N GLU A 7 18.54 -6.34 -3.91
CA GLU A 7 18.29 -5.66 -5.19
C GLU A 7 18.70 -6.50 -6.40
N GLY A 8 19.46 -7.58 -6.19
CA GLY A 8 19.95 -8.47 -7.25
C GLY A 8 18.95 -9.55 -7.65
N ILE A 9 19.29 -10.27 -8.72
CA ILE A 9 18.44 -11.35 -9.26
C ILE A 9 18.28 -12.55 -8.31
N LEU A 10 19.19 -12.70 -7.35
CA LEU A 10 19.11 -13.72 -6.29
C LEU A 10 18.20 -13.33 -5.13
N PHE A 11 17.47 -12.21 -5.23
CA PHE A 11 16.41 -11.85 -4.30
C PHE A 11 15.18 -12.75 -4.53
N THR A 12 15.37 -14.04 -4.29
CA THR A 12 14.38 -15.10 -4.46
C THR A 12 14.60 -16.22 -3.46
N ASP A 13 13.59 -17.05 -3.23
CA ASP A 13 13.72 -18.24 -2.41
C ASP A 13 14.35 -19.40 -3.20
N GLN A 14 15.13 -20.23 -2.53
CA GLN A 14 15.84 -21.36 -3.16
C GLN A 14 14.90 -22.31 -3.92
N TYR A 15 13.69 -22.56 -3.41
CA TYR A 15 12.76 -23.49 -4.06
C TYR A 15 12.32 -23.02 -5.45
N GLN A 16 12.33 -21.71 -5.73
CA GLN A 16 12.02 -21.17 -7.04
C GLN A 16 13.05 -21.61 -8.08
N LEU A 17 14.32 -21.49 -7.72
CA LEU A 17 15.43 -21.96 -8.56
C LEU A 17 15.46 -23.49 -8.71
N SER A 18 15.12 -24.21 -7.63
CA SER A 18 15.04 -25.68 -7.65
C SER A 18 13.94 -26.16 -8.59
N MET A 19 12.77 -25.52 -8.56
CA MET A 19 11.67 -25.82 -9.47
C MET A 19 12.01 -25.43 -10.91
N ALA A 20 12.62 -24.28 -11.13
CA ALA A 20 13.06 -23.84 -12.46
C ALA A 20 14.07 -24.83 -13.06
N GLN A 21 15.04 -25.33 -12.29
CA GLN A 21 15.96 -26.37 -12.74
C GLN A 21 15.22 -27.70 -13.06
N LEU A 22 14.21 -28.07 -12.25
CA LEU A 22 13.37 -29.23 -12.56
C LEU A 22 12.68 -29.08 -13.90
N TYR A 23 12.04 -27.91 -14.14
CA TYR A 23 11.37 -27.64 -15.41
C TYR A 23 12.36 -27.68 -16.59
N PHE A 24 13.54 -27.09 -16.40
CA PHE A 24 14.61 -27.16 -17.40
C PHE A 24 15.01 -28.61 -17.75
N ARG A 25 15.24 -29.43 -16.73
CA ARG A 25 15.61 -30.84 -16.91
C ARG A 25 14.56 -31.68 -17.60
N MET A 26 13.30 -31.34 -17.38
CA MET A 26 12.15 -32.03 -18.00
C MET A 26 11.78 -31.47 -19.37
N GLY A 27 12.51 -30.45 -19.88
CA GLY A 27 12.22 -29.83 -21.18
C GLY A 27 10.97 -28.91 -21.17
N LEU A 28 10.55 -28.45 -19.98
CA LEU A 28 9.35 -27.62 -19.78
C LEU A 28 9.68 -26.15 -19.54
N ALA A 29 10.97 -25.78 -19.41
CA ALA A 29 11.38 -24.43 -18.99
C ALA A 29 10.81 -23.31 -19.88
N ASP A 30 10.72 -23.56 -21.18
CA ASP A 30 10.31 -22.58 -22.18
C ASP A 30 8.81 -22.65 -22.53
N ASN A 31 8.03 -23.60 -21.97
CA ASN A 31 6.58 -23.64 -22.15
C ASN A 31 5.97 -22.35 -21.63
N ALA A 32 5.09 -21.73 -22.39
CA ALA A 32 4.37 -20.55 -21.92
C ALA A 32 3.48 -20.91 -20.74
N ALA A 33 3.57 -20.14 -19.67
CA ALA A 33 2.77 -20.31 -18.46
C ALA A 33 2.21 -18.99 -17.99
N ARG A 34 1.02 -19.00 -17.39
CA ARG A 34 0.38 -17.84 -16.82
C ARG A 34 0.19 -18.02 -15.32
N PHE A 35 0.72 -17.06 -14.58
CA PHE A 35 0.60 -16.96 -13.12
C PHE A 35 -0.16 -15.71 -12.73
N GLU A 36 -0.84 -15.78 -11.59
CA GLU A 36 -1.58 -14.66 -11.04
C GLU A 36 -1.19 -14.39 -9.60
N HIS A 37 -0.95 -13.10 -9.29
CA HIS A 37 -0.79 -12.58 -7.96
C HIS A 37 -2.14 -12.03 -7.46
N PHE A 38 -2.54 -12.43 -6.25
CA PHE A 38 -3.74 -11.94 -5.56
C PHE A 38 -3.62 -12.15 -4.05
N PHE A 39 -4.37 -11.40 -3.25
CA PHE A 39 -4.50 -11.66 -1.81
C PHE A 39 -5.85 -12.31 -1.48
N ARG A 40 -5.95 -13.00 -0.34
CA ARG A 40 -7.13 -13.81 0.02
C ARG A 40 -8.05 -13.16 1.04
N ARG A 41 -7.53 -12.28 1.89
CA ARG A 41 -8.27 -11.58 2.93
C ARG A 41 -7.81 -10.14 3.04
N TYR A 42 -8.70 -9.30 3.48
CA TYR A 42 -8.34 -7.92 3.82
C TYR A 42 -7.51 -7.87 5.10
N PRO A 43 -6.66 -6.84 5.28
CA PRO A 43 -5.95 -6.61 6.53
C PRO A 43 -6.91 -6.51 7.72
N ASP A 44 -6.61 -7.28 8.79
CA ASP A 44 -7.35 -7.31 10.04
C ASP A 44 -6.47 -6.76 11.17
N TYR A 45 -6.80 -5.57 11.63
CA TYR A 45 -6.05 -4.87 12.67
C TYR A 45 -6.51 -5.25 14.10
N GLY A 46 -7.23 -6.35 14.26
CA GLY A 46 -7.71 -6.92 15.52
C GLY A 46 -8.94 -6.22 16.10
N ARG A 47 -9.03 -4.89 16.04
CA ARG A 47 -10.19 -4.11 16.48
C ARG A 47 -11.10 -3.68 15.32
N HIS A 48 -10.59 -3.70 14.13
CA HIS A 48 -11.25 -3.31 12.90
C HIS A 48 -10.50 -3.89 11.71
N GLN A 49 -11.13 -3.97 10.55
CA GLN A 49 -10.52 -4.51 9.35
C GLN A 49 -10.71 -3.57 8.16
N ALA A 50 -9.90 -3.74 7.12
CA ALA A 50 -10.10 -3.05 5.86
C ALA A 50 -11.28 -3.66 5.08
N GLY A 51 -12.06 -2.84 4.38
CA GLY A 51 -13.06 -3.29 3.43
C GLY A 51 -12.58 -3.24 1.96
N TYR A 52 -11.38 -2.69 1.75
CA TYR A 52 -10.71 -2.57 0.45
C TYR A 52 -9.20 -2.49 0.66
N CYS A 53 -8.43 -2.71 -0.40
CA CYS A 53 -7.01 -2.40 -0.44
C CYS A 53 -6.69 -1.38 -1.54
N ILE A 54 -5.53 -0.73 -1.45
CA ILE A 54 -4.97 0.15 -2.49
C ILE A 54 -3.77 -0.54 -3.10
N ASN A 55 -3.84 -0.85 -4.38
CA ASN A 55 -2.73 -1.49 -5.09
C ASN A 55 -1.51 -0.57 -5.16
N ALA A 56 -0.32 -1.09 -4.83
CA ALA A 56 0.93 -0.35 -4.84
C ALA A 56 2.15 -1.26 -4.96
N GLY A 57 3.30 -0.69 -5.35
CA GLY A 57 4.59 -1.39 -5.43
C GLY A 57 5.03 -1.72 -6.85
N GLN A 58 4.18 -1.51 -7.85
CA GLN A 58 4.44 -1.91 -9.22
C GLN A 58 5.59 -1.13 -9.87
N ALA A 59 5.73 0.17 -9.60
CA ALA A 59 6.82 0.96 -10.17
C ALA A 59 8.18 0.43 -9.70
N TRP A 60 8.36 0.13 -8.41
CA TRP A 60 9.60 -0.43 -7.88
C TRP A 60 9.84 -1.88 -8.32
N PHE A 61 8.78 -2.67 -8.47
CA PHE A 61 8.90 -4.01 -9.04
C PHE A 61 9.36 -3.95 -10.50
N SER A 62 8.79 -3.05 -11.30
CA SER A 62 9.19 -2.82 -12.70
C SER A 62 10.64 -2.36 -12.82
N GLU A 63 11.08 -1.45 -11.94
CA GLU A 63 12.48 -1.04 -11.88
C GLU A 63 13.40 -2.20 -11.55
N TRP A 64 13.03 -3.03 -10.57
CA TRP A 64 13.79 -4.23 -10.22
C TRP A 64 13.87 -5.19 -11.42
N VAL A 65 12.77 -5.53 -12.08
CA VAL A 65 12.74 -6.38 -13.29
C VAL A 65 13.67 -5.85 -14.38
N ARG A 66 13.67 -4.54 -14.62
CA ARG A 66 14.48 -3.87 -15.63
C ARG A 66 15.98 -3.96 -15.34
N THR A 67 16.39 -3.94 -14.10
CA THR A 67 17.78 -3.80 -13.67
C THR A 67 18.49 -5.11 -13.38
N VAL A 68 17.77 -6.16 -12.96
CA VAL A 68 18.38 -7.43 -12.57
C VAL A 68 18.88 -8.26 -13.74
N ARG A 69 20.00 -8.97 -13.52
CA ARG A 69 20.62 -9.86 -14.52
C ARG A 69 21.18 -11.10 -13.86
N PHE A 70 21.11 -12.24 -14.55
CA PHE A 70 21.87 -13.46 -14.20
C PHE A 70 23.34 -13.25 -14.57
N ASP A 71 24.01 -12.41 -13.81
CA ASP A 71 25.41 -12.08 -14.03
C ASP A 71 26.38 -13.19 -13.55
N GLU A 72 27.64 -13.06 -13.89
CA GLU A 72 28.66 -14.06 -13.53
C GLU A 72 28.81 -14.23 -12.01
N GLY A 73 28.64 -13.18 -11.22
CA GLY A 73 28.70 -13.21 -9.77
C GLY A 73 27.54 -14.05 -9.17
N SER A 74 26.32 -13.82 -9.63
CA SER A 74 25.13 -14.57 -9.25
C SER A 74 25.24 -16.06 -9.66
N LEU A 75 25.69 -16.31 -10.88
CA LEU A 75 25.88 -17.69 -11.38
C LEU A 75 27.02 -18.41 -10.64
N ALA A 76 28.10 -17.74 -10.31
CA ALA A 76 29.21 -18.31 -9.51
C ALA A 76 28.72 -18.67 -8.09
N HIS A 77 27.85 -17.84 -7.49
CA HIS A 77 27.24 -18.17 -6.21
C HIS A 77 26.38 -19.43 -6.29
N LEU A 78 25.50 -19.54 -7.29
CA LEU A 78 24.68 -20.76 -7.50
C LEU A 78 25.55 -21.98 -7.80
N ARG A 79 26.62 -21.82 -8.58
CA ARG A 79 27.59 -22.89 -8.89
C ARG A 79 28.31 -23.44 -7.64
N ALA A 80 28.51 -22.57 -6.64
CA ALA A 80 29.14 -22.95 -5.38
C ALA A 80 28.21 -23.68 -4.41
N HIS A 81 26.90 -23.68 -4.64
CA HIS A 81 25.93 -24.35 -3.77
C HIS A 81 26.10 -25.88 -3.79
N ARG A 82 26.22 -26.47 -2.61
CA ARG A 82 26.45 -27.92 -2.42
C ARG A 82 25.42 -28.53 -1.47
N THR A 83 25.11 -29.81 -1.71
CA THR A 83 24.45 -30.66 -0.72
C THR A 83 25.40 -30.94 0.45
N PRO A 84 24.92 -31.45 1.60
CA PRO A 84 25.78 -31.87 2.71
C PRO A 84 26.87 -32.87 2.29
N ASP A 85 26.59 -33.70 1.28
CA ASP A 85 27.52 -34.72 0.74
C ASP A 85 28.46 -34.14 -0.34
N GLY A 86 28.43 -32.81 -0.57
CA GLY A 86 29.32 -32.09 -1.47
C GLY A 86 28.93 -32.10 -2.96
N HIS A 87 27.77 -32.64 -3.31
CA HIS A 87 27.26 -32.59 -4.70
C HIS A 87 26.75 -31.21 -5.06
N GLN A 88 26.95 -30.76 -6.29
CA GLN A 88 26.43 -29.50 -6.81
C GLN A 88 24.89 -29.54 -6.90
N ILE A 89 24.22 -28.53 -6.38
CA ILE A 89 22.73 -28.43 -6.39
C ILE A 89 22.25 -27.99 -7.77
N PHE A 90 22.86 -26.97 -8.34
CA PHE A 90 22.47 -26.43 -9.65
C PHE A 90 23.46 -26.91 -10.71
N GLY A 91 22.98 -27.64 -11.72
CA GLY A 91 23.81 -28.24 -12.78
C GLY A 91 24.35 -27.16 -13.74
N GLU A 92 25.53 -27.39 -14.31
CA GLU A 92 26.20 -26.45 -15.22
C GLU A 92 25.33 -26.08 -16.43
N ASP A 93 24.63 -27.07 -17.00
CA ASP A 93 23.72 -26.88 -18.12
C ASP A 93 22.54 -25.92 -17.80
N PHE A 94 22.00 -26.00 -16.57
CA PHE A 94 20.99 -25.05 -16.08
C PHE A 94 21.58 -23.66 -15.86
N LEU A 95 22.78 -23.54 -15.29
CA LEU A 95 23.48 -22.27 -15.10
C LEU A 95 23.84 -21.64 -16.46
N ASP A 96 24.25 -22.42 -17.44
CA ASP A 96 24.48 -21.95 -18.81
C ASP A 96 23.19 -21.46 -19.48
N TRP A 97 22.06 -22.14 -19.20
CA TRP A 97 20.74 -21.68 -19.66
C TRP A 97 20.36 -20.33 -19.03
N LEU A 98 20.48 -20.19 -17.70
CA LEU A 98 20.25 -18.91 -17.01
C LEU A 98 21.13 -17.78 -17.57
N SER A 99 22.41 -18.06 -17.84
CA SER A 99 23.34 -17.12 -18.43
C SER A 99 22.88 -16.65 -19.83
N LYS A 100 22.36 -17.54 -20.66
CA LYS A 100 21.86 -17.25 -22.00
C LYS A 100 20.56 -16.46 -21.96
N VAL A 101 19.66 -16.79 -21.04
CA VAL A 101 18.41 -16.05 -20.83
C VAL A 101 18.71 -14.62 -20.35
N GLY A 102 19.64 -14.47 -19.43
CA GLY A 102 20.18 -13.20 -18.96
C GLY A 102 19.30 -12.43 -17.99
N ASP A 103 17.99 -12.33 -18.23
CA ASP A 103 17.03 -11.55 -17.44
C ASP A 103 15.58 -12.03 -17.62
N PHE A 104 14.61 -11.18 -17.23
CA PHE A 104 13.17 -11.46 -17.33
C PHE A 104 12.49 -10.87 -18.57
N SER A 105 13.24 -10.47 -19.61
CA SER A 105 12.70 -9.82 -20.81
C SER A 105 11.72 -10.66 -21.62
N ALA A 106 11.73 -11.98 -21.43
CA ALA A 106 10.78 -12.88 -22.07
C ALA A 106 9.41 -12.96 -21.34
N LEU A 107 9.27 -12.29 -20.18
CA LEU A 107 7.99 -12.23 -19.45
C LEU A 107 7.16 -11.03 -19.86
N HIS A 108 5.85 -11.26 -19.94
CA HIS A 108 4.83 -10.24 -20.16
C HIS A 108 4.05 -10.01 -18.87
N PHE A 109 3.69 -8.76 -18.61
CA PHE A 109 3.00 -8.36 -17.39
C PHE A 109 1.72 -7.63 -17.71
N GLU A 110 0.65 -8.00 -16.99
CA GLU A 110 -0.56 -7.20 -16.89
C GLU A 110 -0.81 -6.93 -15.41
N ALA A 111 -1.33 -5.76 -15.05
CA ALA A 111 -1.65 -5.46 -13.66
C ALA A 111 -2.78 -4.44 -13.54
N ILE A 112 -3.43 -4.45 -12.39
CA ILE A 112 -4.27 -3.34 -11.96
C ILE A 112 -3.33 -2.18 -11.56
N PRO A 113 -3.48 -0.96 -12.14
CA PRO A 113 -2.57 0.14 -11.85
C PRO A 113 -2.45 0.51 -10.37
N GLU A 114 -1.30 1.08 -9.97
CA GLU A 114 -1.13 1.62 -8.63
C GLU A 114 -2.20 2.69 -8.32
N GLY A 115 -2.61 2.73 -7.07
CA GLY A 115 -3.64 3.64 -6.58
C GLY A 115 -5.07 3.11 -6.73
N ARG A 116 -5.33 2.11 -7.58
CA ARG A 116 -6.67 1.53 -7.74
C ARG A 116 -7.11 0.82 -6.46
N VAL A 117 -8.40 0.92 -6.17
CA VAL A 117 -9.06 0.08 -5.16
C VAL A 117 -9.13 -1.35 -5.67
N VAL A 118 -8.66 -2.29 -4.85
CA VAL A 118 -8.62 -3.73 -5.19
C VAL A 118 -9.22 -4.58 -4.08
N HIS A 119 -9.69 -5.77 -4.44
CA HIS A 119 -10.42 -6.66 -3.55
C HIS A 119 -9.79 -8.05 -3.47
N ALA A 120 -10.09 -8.77 -2.39
CA ALA A 120 -9.58 -10.12 -2.18
C ALA A 120 -10.01 -11.08 -3.31
N ASN A 121 -9.11 -11.99 -3.70
CA ASN A 121 -9.29 -12.99 -4.75
C ASN A 121 -9.41 -12.43 -6.20
N VAL A 122 -9.11 -11.16 -6.40
CA VAL A 122 -8.97 -10.54 -7.72
C VAL A 122 -7.50 -10.62 -8.15
N PRO A 123 -7.17 -11.06 -9.37
CA PRO A 123 -5.82 -10.95 -9.92
C PRO A 123 -5.37 -9.49 -9.95
N LEU A 124 -4.27 -9.17 -9.22
CA LEU A 124 -3.67 -7.84 -9.19
C LEU A 124 -2.57 -7.69 -10.21
N THR A 125 -1.81 -8.78 -10.42
CA THR A 125 -0.72 -8.85 -11.38
C THR A 125 -0.74 -10.22 -12.04
N VAL A 126 -0.62 -10.23 -13.33
CA VAL A 126 -0.52 -11.41 -14.17
C VAL A 126 0.86 -11.43 -14.80
N VAL A 127 1.50 -12.60 -14.77
CA VAL A 127 2.80 -12.84 -15.40
C VAL A 127 2.63 -13.98 -16.39
N GLU A 128 2.96 -13.74 -17.65
CA GLU A 128 2.89 -14.72 -18.73
C GLU A 128 4.22 -14.83 -19.45
N GLY A 129 4.69 -16.04 -19.73
CA GLY A 129 5.93 -16.32 -20.45
C GLY A 129 6.55 -17.65 -20.08
N PRO A 130 7.87 -17.86 -20.34
CA PRO A 130 8.55 -19.11 -20.06
C PRO A 130 8.36 -19.56 -18.60
N LEU A 131 7.89 -20.80 -18.40
CA LEU A 131 7.52 -21.37 -17.10
C LEU A 131 8.61 -21.20 -16.03
N ALA A 132 9.86 -21.48 -16.39
CA ALA A 132 10.95 -21.42 -15.41
C ALA A 132 11.22 -19.98 -14.96
N LEU A 133 11.14 -18.99 -15.85
CA LEU A 133 11.31 -17.57 -15.50
C LEU A 133 10.12 -17.05 -14.70
N ALA A 134 8.90 -17.38 -15.12
CA ALA A 134 7.68 -17.01 -14.40
C ALA A 134 7.64 -17.60 -12.99
N GLN A 135 8.31 -18.76 -12.77
CA GLN A 135 8.46 -19.36 -11.44
C GLN A 135 9.48 -18.60 -10.58
N ILE A 136 10.64 -18.24 -11.12
CA ILE A 136 11.73 -17.60 -10.36
C ILE A 136 11.31 -16.26 -9.78
N ILE A 137 10.44 -15.50 -10.45
CA ILE A 137 10.08 -14.13 -10.09
C ILE A 137 9.15 -14.02 -8.87
N GLU A 138 8.53 -15.13 -8.42
CA GLU A 138 7.47 -15.14 -7.38
C GLU A 138 7.85 -14.36 -6.13
N THR A 139 8.98 -14.66 -5.50
CA THR A 139 9.37 -14.06 -4.23
C THR A 139 9.57 -12.56 -4.34
N SER A 140 10.28 -12.11 -5.38
CA SER A 140 10.53 -10.69 -5.60
C SER A 140 9.25 -9.92 -5.90
N LEU A 141 8.37 -10.47 -6.73
CA LEU A 141 7.05 -9.89 -7.02
C LEU A 141 6.24 -9.73 -5.74
N LEU A 142 6.09 -10.79 -4.96
CA LEU A 142 5.30 -10.76 -3.72
C LEU A 142 5.90 -9.79 -2.70
N ASN A 143 7.23 -9.72 -2.57
CA ASN A 143 7.89 -8.81 -1.65
C ASN A 143 7.60 -7.34 -1.98
N HIS A 144 7.71 -6.96 -3.25
CA HIS A 144 7.48 -5.60 -3.70
C HIS A 144 6.01 -5.18 -3.59
N LEU A 145 5.09 -6.05 -4.01
CA LEU A 145 3.68 -5.69 -4.16
C LEU A 145 2.90 -5.84 -2.86
N ASN A 146 3.08 -6.93 -2.11
CA ASN A 146 2.30 -7.19 -0.90
C ASN A 146 2.53 -6.12 0.17
N PHE A 147 3.79 -5.80 0.46
CA PHE A 147 4.11 -4.84 1.50
C PHE A 147 3.64 -3.43 1.15
N GLN A 148 3.91 -2.96 -0.08
CA GLN A 148 3.49 -1.62 -0.47
C GLN A 148 1.96 -1.50 -0.57
N THR A 149 1.26 -2.52 -1.06
CA THR A 149 -0.22 -2.57 -1.05
C THR A 149 -0.77 -2.51 0.37
N LEU A 150 -0.17 -3.24 1.31
CA LEU A 150 -0.56 -3.21 2.72
C LEU A 150 -0.43 -1.81 3.33
N ILE A 151 0.72 -1.15 3.11
CA ILE A 151 0.99 0.19 3.66
C ILE A 151 0.15 1.27 2.96
N ALA A 152 0.00 1.22 1.64
CA ALA A 152 -0.87 2.14 0.91
C ALA A 152 -2.33 2.04 1.36
N THR A 153 -2.79 0.82 1.66
CA THR A 153 -4.11 0.57 2.25
C THR A 153 -4.24 1.24 3.62
N LYS A 154 -3.26 1.03 4.50
CA LYS A 154 -3.24 1.66 5.84
C LYS A 154 -3.24 3.19 5.74
N ALA A 155 -2.39 3.74 4.89
CA ALA A 155 -2.33 5.19 4.65
C ALA A 155 -3.65 5.73 4.11
N SER A 156 -4.27 5.05 3.14
CA SER A 156 -5.57 5.43 2.60
C SER A 156 -6.66 5.52 3.67
N ARG A 157 -6.71 4.56 4.59
CA ARG A 157 -7.66 4.56 5.70
C ARG A 157 -7.42 5.68 6.69
N VAL A 158 -6.15 6.00 6.95
CA VAL A 158 -5.76 7.16 7.78
C VAL A 158 -6.22 8.46 7.14
N VAL A 159 -5.98 8.64 5.83
CA VAL A 159 -6.40 9.82 5.07
C VAL A 159 -7.91 9.98 5.05
N GLU A 160 -8.67 8.89 4.84
CA GLU A 160 -10.14 8.93 4.92
C GLU A 160 -10.63 9.32 6.32
N ALA A 161 -9.99 8.81 7.37
CA ALA A 161 -10.34 9.16 8.76
C ALA A 161 -10.02 10.62 9.09
N ALA A 162 -9.01 11.22 8.44
CA ALA A 162 -8.61 12.61 8.63
C ALA A 162 -9.60 13.64 8.04
N GLN A 163 -10.60 13.20 7.25
CA GLN A 163 -11.70 14.02 6.71
C GLN A 163 -11.22 15.32 6.02
N GLY A 164 -10.16 15.24 5.22
CA GLY A 164 -9.56 16.36 4.51
C GLY A 164 -8.45 17.08 5.27
N GLY A 165 -8.12 16.67 6.50
CA GLY A 165 -6.92 17.12 7.20
C GLY A 165 -5.65 16.56 6.55
N VAL A 166 -4.56 17.32 6.61
CA VAL A 166 -3.25 16.93 6.07
C VAL A 166 -2.67 15.76 6.86
N VAL A 167 -2.16 14.75 6.15
CA VAL A 167 -1.53 13.57 6.74
C VAL A 167 -0.04 13.52 6.37
N LEU A 168 0.81 13.45 7.40
CA LEU A 168 2.26 13.37 7.28
C LEU A 168 2.75 11.98 7.70
N GLU A 169 3.55 11.33 6.86
CA GLU A 169 4.20 10.07 7.20
C GLU A 169 5.47 10.35 8.06
N PHE A 170 5.50 9.85 9.30
CA PHE A 170 6.58 10.04 10.28
C PHE A 170 7.23 8.72 10.73
N GLY A 171 7.11 7.65 9.95
CA GLY A 171 7.42 6.29 10.38
C GLY A 171 8.78 5.76 9.96
N MET A 172 9.60 6.47 9.19
CA MET A 172 10.85 5.94 8.64
C MET A 172 11.73 5.23 9.69
N ARG A 173 11.84 5.76 10.91
CA ARG A 173 12.63 5.16 12.02
C ARG A 173 11.98 3.92 12.66
N ARG A 174 10.84 3.45 12.16
CA ARG A 174 10.05 2.34 12.72
C ARG A 174 10.06 1.08 11.86
N GLY A 175 10.54 1.17 10.64
CA GLY A 175 10.74 0.04 9.74
C GLY A 175 12.22 -0.21 9.47
N PRO A 176 12.59 -1.40 8.96
CA PRO A 176 13.95 -1.69 8.52
C PRO A 176 14.23 -0.98 7.19
N GLU A 177 15.42 -0.48 7.02
CA GLU A 177 16.02 0.14 5.81
C GLU A 177 15.09 0.25 4.57
N ARG A 178 15.14 -0.74 3.67
CA ARG A 178 14.33 -0.77 2.44
C ARG A 178 12.82 -0.85 2.72
N GLY A 179 12.42 -1.55 3.77
CA GLY A 179 11.03 -1.60 4.19
C GLY A 179 10.51 -0.22 4.60
N ALA A 180 11.30 0.56 5.32
CA ALA A 180 10.91 1.92 5.72
C ALA A 180 10.81 2.85 4.51
N THR A 181 11.74 2.78 3.56
CA THR A 181 11.68 3.59 2.32
C THR A 181 10.49 3.20 1.45
N ALA A 182 10.23 1.90 1.28
CA ALA A 182 9.05 1.39 0.59
C ALA A 182 7.74 1.83 1.27
N ALA A 183 7.70 1.83 2.62
CA ALA A 183 6.55 2.29 3.37
C ALA A 183 6.29 3.78 3.19
N SER A 184 7.33 4.62 3.19
CA SER A 184 7.19 6.06 2.94
C SER A 184 6.61 6.32 1.54
N ARG A 185 7.13 5.65 0.50
CA ARG A 185 6.58 5.74 -0.86
C ARG A 185 5.11 5.27 -0.92
N ALA A 186 4.85 4.08 -0.39
CA ALA A 186 3.50 3.51 -0.39
C ALA A 186 2.49 4.38 0.37
N SER A 187 2.92 5.07 1.43
CA SER A 187 2.07 6.02 2.16
C SER A 187 1.65 7.19 1.27
N LEU A 188 2.56 7.70 0.42
CA LEU A 188 2.24 8.75 -0.56
C LEU A 188 1.25 8.25 -1.62
N VAL A 189 1.43 7.03 -2.16
CA VAL A 189 0.45 6.37 -3.05
C VAL A 189 -0.91 6.23 -2.36
N GLY A 190 -0.92 5.86 -1.07
CA GLY A 190 -2.11 5.75 -0.23
C GLY A 190 -2.78 7.08 0.10
N GLY A 191 -2.19 8.21 -0.32
CA GLY A 191 -2.77 9.55 -0.20
C GLY A 191 -2.23 10.40 0.94
N ALA A 192 -1.21 9.94 1.70
CA ALA A 192 -0.50 10.83 2.61
C ALA A 192 0.10 12.02 1.84
N ASP A 193 0.00 13.23 2.40
CA ASP A 193 0.38 14.44 1.68
C ASP A 193 1.89 14.57 1.53
N PHE A 194 2.63 14.25 2.60
CA PHE A 194 4.09 14.36 2.66
C PHE A 194 4.69 13.25 3.54
N SER A 195 6.00 13.02 3.36
CA SER A 195 6.81 12.20 4.26
C SER A 195 7.89 13.04 4.93
N SER A 196 8.35 12.62 6.10
CA SER A 196 9.53 13.18 6.75
C SER A 196 10.84 12.53 6.30
N ALA A 197 10.78 11.51 5.46
CA ALA A 197 11.94 10.77 4.95
C ALA A 197 12.65 11.56 3.85
N VAL A 198 13.74 12.26 4.20
CA VAL A 198 14.43 13.18 3.28
C VAL A 198 14.88 12.51 1.99
N GLY A 199 15.50 11.32 2.07
CA GLY A 199 15.99 10.60 0.89
C GLY A 199 14.86 10.13 -0.04
N VAL A 200 13.76 9.58 0.53
CA VAL A 200 12.58 9.19 -0.27
C VAL A 200 11.95 10.41 -0.90
N SER A 201 11.77 11.48 -0.13
CA SER A 201 11.19 12.74 -0.63
C SER A 201 12.00 13.34 -1.78
N HIS A 202 13.33 13.24 -1.73
CA HIS A 202 14.21 13.65 -2.84
C HIS A 202 13.96 12.81 -4.09
N GLU A 203 13.93 11.48 -3.93
CA GLU A 203 13.76 10.53 -5.06
C GLU A 203 12.40 10.70 -5.74
N VAL A 204 11.33 10.80 -4.94
CA VAL A 204 9.96 10.89 -5.47
C VAL A 204 9.50 12.33 -5.78
N GLY A 205 10.35 13.34 -5.57
CA GLY A 205 10.07 14.74 -5.93
C GLY A 205 9.04 15.46 -5.05
N PHE A 206 8.69 14.92 -3.88
CA PHE A 206 7.83 15.59 -2.89
C PHE A 206 8.70 16.24 -1.80
N PRO A 207 8.41 17.48 -1.36
CA PRO A 207 9.20 18.11 -0.31
C PRO A 207 9.05 17.36 1.02
N PRO A 208 10.13 17.08 1.76
CA PRO A 208 10.03 16.50 3.08
C PRO A 208 9.40 17.48 4.05
N LYS A 209 8.57 16.97 4.97
CA LYS A 209 7.97 17.78 6.04
C LYS A 209 8.33 17.21 7.40
N GLY A 210 8.68 18.11 8.32
CA GLY A 210 9.05 17.76 9.67
C GLY A 210 9.17 19.01 10.52
N THR A 211 9.55 18.78 11.79
CA THR A 211 9.79 19.83 12.79
C THR A 211 10.97 19.41 13.66
N HIS A 212 11.08 19.94 14.84
CA HIS A 212 12.10 19.55 15.80
C HIS A 212 11.62 18.44 16.76
N ALA A 213 12.53 17.91 17.56
CA ALA A 213 12.23 16.94 18.61
C ALA A 213 12.39 17.60 20.00
N HIS A 214 11.86 16.94 21.05
CA HIS A 214 11.99 17.38 22.45
C HIS A 214 13.45 17.62 22.85
N SER A 215 14.41 16.86 22.30
CA SER A 215 15.84 17.02 22.58
C SER A 215 16.36 18.42 22.29
N MET A 216 15.82 19.13 21.30
CA MET A 216 16.19 20.53 21.04
C MET A 216 15.82 21.39 22.25
N VAL A 217 14.60 21.32 22.74
CA VAL A 217 14.14 22.08 23.92
C VAL A 217 14.97 21.69 25.16
N GLN A 218 15.22 20.38 25.35
CA GLN A 218 16.02 19.88 26.45
C GLN A 218 17.46 20.46 26.49
N VAL A 219 18.08 20.66 25.30
CA VAL A 219 19.40 21.31 25.21
C VAL A 219 19.37 22.72 25.79
N PHE A 220 18.41 23.55 25.36
CA PHE A 220 18.27 24.93 25.85
C PHE A 220 17.90 25.00 27.34
N MET A 221 17.05 24.09 27.80
CA MET A 221 16.74 23.97 29.22
C MET A 221 17.98 23.61 30.06
N ALA A 222 18.80 22.66 29.60
CA ALA A 222 20.02 22.25 30.28
C ALA A 222 21.08 23.37 30.31
N LEU A 223 21.08 24.24 29.30
CA LEU A 223 21.96 25.42 29.24
C LEU A 223 21.41 26.62 30.02
N GLY A 224 20.22 26.51 30.63
CA GLY A 224 19.60 27.56 31.43
C GLY A 224 18.80 28.62 30.66
N GLU A 225 18.61 28.44 29.36
CA GLU A 225 17.86 29.37 28.49
C GLU A 225 16.35 29.09 28.49
N GLY A 226 15.93 27.91 28.94
CA GLY A 226 14.56 27.49 29.06
C GLY A 226 13.86 27.17 27.72
N GLU A 227 12.58 26.79 27.80
CA GLU A 227 11.76 26.44 26.63
C GLU A 227 11.55 27.64 25.68
N LEU A 228 11.30 28.85 26.24
CA LEU A 228 11.15 30.06 25.44
C LEU A 228 12.42 30.41 24.64
N GLY A 229 13.61 30.23 25.26
CA GLY A 229 14.89 30.41 24.58
C GLY A 229 15.06 29.45 23.39
N ALA A 230 14.67 28.18 23.57
CA ALA A 230 14.68 27.19 22.49
C ALA A 230 13.78 27.59 21.32
N PHE A 231 12.57 28.05 21.61
CA PHE A 231 11.59 28.47 20.59
C PHE A 231 12.05 29.71 19.83
N ARG A 232 12.63 30.70 20.51
CA ARG A 232 13.23 31.89 19.87
C ARG A 232 14.39 31.53 18.96
N ALA A 233 15.29 30.67 19.42
CA ALA A 233 16.42 30.20 18.61
C ALA A 233 15.96 29.46 17.35
N TYR A 234 14.88 28.63 17.45
CA TYR A 234 14.30 27.96 16.31
C TYR A 234 13.66 28.96 15.33
N ALA A 235 12.91 29.94 15.84
CA ALA A 235 12.27 30.96 15.03
C ALA A 235 13.27 31.90 14.32
N GLU A 236 14.40 32.18 14.95
CA GLU A 236 15.48 32.96 14.33
C GLU A 236 16.06 32.28 13.10
N VAL A 237 16.23 30.93 13.14
CA VAL A 237 16.81 30.16 12.03
C VAL A 237 15.77 29.82 10.97
N TYR A 238 14.50 29.58 11.37
CA TYR A 238 13.43 29.12 10.50
C TYR A 238 12.15 29.96 10.67
N PRO A 239 12.19 31.28 10.36
CA PRO A 239 11.07 32.18 10.66
C PRO A 239 9.78 31.85 9.90
N ASP A 240 9.88 31.34 8.64
CA ASP A 240 8.73 31.00 7.81
C ASP A 240 8.32 29.51 7.90
N GLU A 241 9.12 28.68 8.55
CA GLU A 241 8.84 27.24 8.82
C GLU A 241 8.76 26.97 10.33
N CYS A 242 8.47 28.00 11.14
CA CYS A 242 8.45 27.89 12.61
C CYS A 242 7.24 27.11 13.10
N LEU A 243 7.42 25.81 13.26
CA LEU A 243 6.47 24.85 13.84
C LEU A 243 7.03 24.33 15.14
N LEU A 244 6.40 24.67 16.27
CA LEU A 244 6.92 24.45 17.61
C LEU A 244 6.27 23.25 18.32
N LEU A 245 7.08 22.34 18.83
CA LEU A 245 6.66 21.20 19.66
C LEU A 245 6.49 21.69 21.11
N VAL A 246 5.24 21.74 21.59
CA VAL A 246 4.86 22.54 22.78
C VAL A 246 4.59 21.69 24.03
N ASP A 247 4.87 20.40 24.01
CA ASP A 247 4.58 19.47 25.10
C ASP A 247 5.83 18.94 25.82
N THR A 248 6.94 19.73 25.81
CA THR A 248 8.18 19.31 26.48
C THR A 248 8.10 19.51 28.01
N VAL A 249 7.46 20.58 28.48
CA VAL A 249 7.31 20.91 29.91
C VAL A 249 5.84 20.74 30.32
N ASP A 250 5.00 21.70 29.95
CA ASP A 250 3.56 21.66 30.13
C ASP A 250 2.91 22.34 28.94
N THR A 251 2.01 21.64 28.25
CA THR A 251 1.43 22.11 27.00
C THR A 251 0.68 23.43 27.18
N LEU A 252 -0.19 23.52 28.20
CA LEU A 252 -1.12 24.64 28.34
C LEU A 252 -0.59 25.77 29.23
N GLU A 253 0.26 25.46 30.21
CA GLU A 253 0.79 26.43 31.15
C GLU A 253 2.17 27.01 30.72
N SER A 254 2.88 26.34 29.80
CA SER A 254 4.20 26.76 29.33
C SER A 254 4.31 26.78 27.82
N GLY A 255 4.17 25.62 27.15
CA GLY A 255 4.48 25.44 25.73
C GLY A 255 3.68 26.35 24.80
N VAL A 256 2.35 26.32 24.88
CA VAL A 256 1.49 27.18 24.04
C VAL A 256 1.65 28.66 24.36
N PRO A 257 1.71 29.11 25.65
CA PRO A 257 2.01 30.51 25.97
C PRO A 257 3.37 30.99 25.43
N ASN A 258 4.43 30.16 25.55
CA ASN A 258 5.75 30.48 24.99
C ASN A 258 5.72 30.55 23.46
N ALA A 259 5.00 29.62 22.81
CA ALA A 259 4.80 29.64 21.35
C ALA A 259 4.08 30.91 20.90
N ILE A 260 3.01 31.34 21.60
CA ILE A 260 2.29 32.59 21.31
C ILE A 260 3.24 33.81 21.40
N THR A 261 4.09 33.85 22.43
CA THR A 261 5.09 34.92 22.58
C THR A 261 6.00 34.99 21.34
N VAL A 262 6.52 33.84 20.89
CA VAL A 262 7.40 33.77 19.71
C VAL A 262 6.62 34.11 18.42
N PHE A 263 5.37 33.70 18.31
CA PHE A 263 4.52 34.01 17.16
C PHE A 263 4.19 35.51 17.04
N GLU A 264 4.07 36.20 18.18
CA GLU A 264 3.94 37.68 18.19
C GLU A 264 5.24 38.37 17.73
N GLU A 265 6.39 37.84 18.14
CA GLU A 265 7.71 38.31 17.70
C GLU A 265 7.87 38.09 16.17
N LEU A 266 7.53 36.89 15.66
CA LEU A 266 7.55 36.58 14.22
C LEU A 266 6.61 37.48 13.43
N ARG A 267 5.37 37.68 13.89
CA ARG A 267 4.39 38.56 13.25
C ARG A 267 4.89 40.01 13.18
N SER A 268 5.55 40.47 14.26
CA SER A 268 6.14 41.84 14.29
C SER A 268 7.31 41.93 13.31
N GLY A 269 8.04 40.85 13.02
CA GLY A 269 9.05 40.76 12.01
C GLY A 269 8.55 40.55 10.56
N GLY A 270 7.21 40.43 10.37
CA GLY A 270 6.59 40.20 9.06
C GLY A 270 6.49 38.76 8.63
N HIS A 271 6.76 37.80 9.52
CA HIS A 271 6.70 36.37 9.30
C HIS A 271 5.37 35.77 9.80
N ARG A 272 5.05 34.54 9.34
CA ARG A 272 3.87 33.79 9.77
C ARG A 272 4.30 32.47 10.42
N PRO A 273 3.78 32.15 11.63
CA PRO A 273 4.08 30.86 12.26
C PRO A 273 3.51 29.70 11.43
N ALA A 274 4.28 28.60 11.32
CA ALA A 274 3.86 27.41 10.58
C ALA A 274 2.95 26.48 11.42
N GLY A 275 2.97 26.55 12.75
CA GLY A 275 2.10 25.75 13.60
C GLY A 275 2.64 25.44 14.97
N ILE A 276 1.84 24.69 15.73
CA ILE A 276 2.26 24.00 16.96
C ILE A 276 2.11 22.49 16.76
N ARG A 277 2.85 21.69 17.55
CA ARG A 277 2.76 20.22 17.56
C ARG A 277 2.52 19.70 18.97
N LEU A 278 1.57 18.76 19.06
CA LEU A 278 1.21 18.01 20.26
C LEU A 278 1.61 16.53 20.02
N ASP A 279 2.44 15.96 20.89
CA ASP A 279 2.97 14.60 20.75
C ASP A 279 2.64 13.69 21.95
N SER A 280 1.89 14.19 22.93
CA SER A 280 1.53 13.47 24.15
C SER A 280 0.21 13.94 24.76
N GLY A 281 -0.31 13.19 25.75
CA GLY A 281 -1.52 13.50 26.48
C GLY A 281 -2.82 13.19 25.73
N ASP A 282 -3.94 13.78 26.18
CA ASP A 282 -5.22 13.72 25.47
C ASP A 282 -5.21 14.72 24.32
N LEU A 283 -4.87 14.23 23.13
CA LEU A 283 -4.68 15.07 21.95
C LEU A 283 -5.92 15.85 21.55
N ALA A 284 -7.13 15.31 21.74
CA ALA A 284 -8.37 16.02 21.46
C ALA A 284 -8.59 17.17 22.40
N HIS A 285 -8.46 16.93 23.71
CA HIS A 285 -8.55 17.94 24.74
C HIS A 285 -7.52 19.06 24.55
N LEU A 286 -6.25 18.65 24.36
CA LEU A 286 -5.15 19.60 24.18
C LEU A 286 -5.32 20.42 22.89
N ALA A 287 -5.81 19.82 21.80
CA ALA A 287 -6.10 20.56 20.56
C ALA A 287 -7.17 21.65 20.76
N VAL A 288 -8.28 21.32 21.44
CA VAL A 288 -9.35 22.30 21.76
C VAL A 288 -8.82 23.43 22.62
N ARG A 289 -8.07 23.11 23.69
CA ARG A 289 -7.53 24.10 24.63
C ARG A 289 -6.46 24.98 23.96
N SER A 290 -5.56 24.39 23.20
CA SER A 290 -4.53 25.12 22.44
C SER A 290 -5.13 26.02 21.37
N ALA A 291 -6.12 25.52 20.62
CA ALA A 291 -6.83 26.34 19.65
C ALA A 291 -7.43 27.59 20.29
N ARG A 292 -8.09 27.44 21.44
CA ARG A 292 -8.65 28.57 22.16
C ARG A 292 -7.59 29.60 22.58
N LEU A 293 -6.46 29.17 23.15
CA LEU A 293 -5.37 30.07 23.54
C LEU A 293 -4.80 30.83 22.33
N LEU A 294 -4.64 30.12 21.20
CA LEU A 294 -4.19 30.72 19.94
C LEU A 294 -5.23 31.75 19.40
N ASP A 295 -6.51 31.43 19.44
CA ASP A 295 -7.58 32.31 18.99
C ASP A 295 -7.64 33.59 19.84
N GLU A 296 -7.51 33.47 21.18
CA GLU A 296 -7.44 34.61 22.12
C GLU A 296 -6.25 35.54 21.83
N ALA A 297 -5.16 35.02 21.26
CA ALA A 297 -3.97 35.75 20.84
C ALA A 297 -4.02 36.24 19.37
N GLY A 298 -5.10 35.92 18.64
CA GLY A 298 -5.28 36.33 17.24
C GLY A 298 -4.46 35.47 16.26
N PHE A 299 -4.33 34.14 16.55
CA PHE A 299 -3.69 33.14 15.73
C PHE A 299 -4.67 31.99 15.38
N ASP A 300 -5.89 32.34 14.98
CA ASP A 300 -7.01 31.44 14.70
C ASP A 300 -6.83 30.54 13.46
N GLU A 301 -5.89 30.87 12.58
CA GLU A 301 -5.55 30.05 11.39
C GLU A 301 -4.31 29.15 11.59
N VAL A 302 -3.60 29.27 12.71
CA VAL A 302 -2.34 28.52 12.93
C VAL A 302 -2.60 27.01 13.03
N PRO A 303 -1.96 26.16 12.22
CA PRO A 303 -2.12 24.71 12.25
C PRO A 303 -1.74 24.05 13.59
N ILE A 304 -2.42 22.96 13.93
CA ILE A 304 -2.16 22.15 15.11
C ILE A 304 -1.82 20.73 14.64
N VAL A 305 -0.55 20.35 14.71
CA VAL A 305 -0.08 19.03 14.33
C VAL A 305 -0.28 18.08 15.51
N LEU A 306 -1.01 17.00 15.30
CA LEU A 306 -1.19 15.91 16.25
C LEU A 306 -0.26 14.77 15.85
N SER A 307 0.44 14.19 16.79
CA SER A 307 1.31 13.02 16.62
C SER A 307 1.32 12.16 17.87
N SER A 308 1.92 10.97 17.79
CA SER A 308 1.89 9.92 18.82
C SER A 308 0.68 8.98 18.74
N GLY A 309 0.95 7.72 18.45
CA GLY A 309 -0.01 6.62 18.50
C GLY A 309 -1.22 6.72 17.55
N LEU A 310 -1.15 7.58 16.52
CA LEU A 310 -2.25 7.82 15.59
C LEU A 310 -2.40 6.66 14.58
N ASP A 311 -3.65 6.31 14.34
CA ASP A 311 -4.16 5.50 13.23
C ASP A 311 -5.56 5.99 12.85
N GLU A 312 -6.18 5.34 11.85
CA GLU A 312 -7.51 5.69 11.37
C GLU A 312 -8.58 5.65 12.46
N LEU A 313 -8.48 4.73 13.40
CA LEU A 313 -9.45 4.59 14.50
C LEU A 313 -9.25 5.70 15.55
N THR A 314 -8.00 5.97 15.92
CA THR A 314 -7.66 7.02 16.88
C THR A 314 -8.01 8.40 16.35
N ILE A 315 -7.73 8.68 15.07
CA ILE A 315 -8.11 9.96 14.42
C ILE A 315 -9.63 10.13 14.43
N TRP A 316 -10.36 9.08 14.04
CA TRP A 316 -11.82 9.11 14.08
C TRP A 316 -12.36 9.40 15.50
N GLN A 317 -11.77 8.80 16.55
CA GLN A 317 -12.15 9.06 17.95
C GLN A 317 -11.82 10.49 18.37
N ILE A 318 -10.63 11.02 18.01
CA ILE A 318 -10.23 12.40 18.31
C ILE A 318 -11.24 13.40 17.72
N LEU A 319 -11.61 13.22 16.45
CA LEU A 319 -12.61 14.11 15.81
C LEU A 319 -13.98 14.06 16.51
N ASN A 320 -14.43 12.86 16.91
CA ASN A 320 -15.66 12.72 17.70
C ASN A 320 -15.56 13.39 19.07
N GLN A 321 -14.43 13.27 19.78
CA GLN A 321 -14.21 13.91 21.07
C GLN A 321 -14.21 15.45 20.92
N ILE A 322 -13.51 15.99 19.92
CA ILE A 322 -13.49 17.43 19.63
C ILE A 322 -14.91 17.96 19.37
N SER A 323 -15.74 17.23 18.62
CA SER A 323 -17.11 17.64 18.32
C SER A 323 -17.97 17.84 19.58
N VAL A 324 -17.72 17.04 20.62
CA VAL A 324 -18.45 17.10 21.91
C VAL A 324 -17.81 18.10 22.88
N GLU A 325 -16.48 18.20 22.86
CA GLU A 325 -15.74 18.95 23.86
C GLU A 325 -15.57 20.44 23.52
N ALA A 326 -15.30 20.77 22.26
CA ALA A 326 -15.04 22.16 21.85
C ALA A 326 -16.13 23.16 22.29
N PRO A 327 -17.43 22.85 22.16
CA PRO A 327 -18.48 23.76 22.64
C PRO A 327 -18.44 24.04 24.14
N ARG A 328 -17.95 23.09 24.96
CA ARG A 328 -17.82 23.26 26.42
C ARG A 328 -16.78 24.30 26.79
N TYR A 329 -15.82 24.54 25.90
CA TYR A 329 -14.79 25.56 26.06
C TYR A 329 -15.04 26.81 25.22
N GLY A 330 -16.23 26.94 24.61
CA GLY A 330 -16.61 28.07 23.78
C GLY A 330 -15.89 28.12 22.43
N ALA A 331 -15.35 27.00 21.96
CA ALA A 331 -14.69 26.86 20.67
C ALA A 331 -15.63 26.25 19.61
N ASP A 332 -15.47 26.65 18.34
CA ASP A 332 -16.14 26.00 17.21
C ASP A 332 -15.41 24.72 16.83
N ALA A 333 -16.07 23.57 16.97
CA ALA A 333 -15.48 22.27 16.69
C ALA A 333 -14.98 22.16 15.24
N GLY A 334 -15.73 22.68 14.27
CA GLY A 334 -15.36 22.66 12.86
C GLY A 334 -14.12 23.53 12.60
N ALA A 335 -13.99 24.68 13.24
CA ALA A 335 -12.79 25.51 13.15
C ALA A 335 -11.56 24.80 13.70
N VAL A 336 -11.67 24.16 14.88
CA VAL A 336 -10.58 23.37 15.45
C VAL A 336 -10.17 22.24 14.50
N MET A 337 -11.13 21.44 13.99
CA MET A 337 -10.85 20.31 13.11
C MET A 337 -10.16 20.72 11.80
N ARG A 338 -10.53 21.86 11.20
CA ARG A 338 -9.91 22.35 9.96
C ARG A 338 -8.43 22.71 10.11
N ARG A 339 -7.95 22.95 11.33
CA ARG A 339 -6.54 23.28 11.64
C ARG A 339 -5.68 22.05 11.91
N LEU A 340 -6.29 20.84 12.01
CA LEU A 340 -5.56 19.64 12.39
C LEU A 340 -4.74 19.11 11.24
N VAL A 341 -3.51 18.75 11.59
CA VAL A 341 -2.56 18.02 10.75
C VAL A 341 -2.14 16.75 11.51
N TYR A 342 -2.04 15.62 10.83
CA TYR A 342 -1.80 14.33 11.48
C TYR A 342 -0.44 13.77 11.10
N GLY A 343 0.48 13.66 12.07
CA GLY A 343 1.76 12.99 11.92
C GLY A 343 1.66 11.52 12.34
N VAL A 344 1.60 10.62 11.37
CA VAL A 344 1.39 9.19 11.60
C VAL A 344 2.67 8.41 11.34
N GLY A 345 3.15 7.68 12.35
CA GLY A 345 4.44 6.98 12.29
C GLY A 345 4.29 5.47 12.32
N THR A 346 4.53 4.87 13.50
CA THR A 346 4.63 3.42 13.71
C THR A 346 3.46 2.67 13.10
N LYS A 347 2.23 3.04 13.45
CA LYS A 347 1.04 2.30 13.04
C LYS A 347 0.80 2.31 11.53
N MET A 348 1.31 3.31 10.82
CA MET A 348 1.25 3.36 9.36
C MET A 348 2.29 2.42 8.73
N VAL A 349 3.58 2.63 9.00
CA VAL A 349 4.66 1.92 8.30
C VAL A 349 4.82 0.46 8.71
N THR A 350 4.27 0.06 9.86
CA THR A 350 4.25 -1.34 10.30
C THR A 350 2.90 -2.03 10.02
N SER A 351 1.91 -1.30 9.51
CA SER A 351 0.52 -1.78 9.43
C SER A 351 0.09 -2.45 10.74
N GLU A 352 0.26 -1.73 11.86
CA GLU A 352 0.08 -2.29 13.20
C GLU A 352 -1.24 -3.03 13.33
N GLY A 353 -1.16 -4.28 13.79
CA GLY A 353 -2.28 -5.21 13.92
C GLY A 353 -2.30 -6.30 12.84
N ASP A 354 -1.93 -6.00 11.61
CA ASP A 354 -1.74 -6.98 10.53
C ASP A 354 -0.52 -6.58 9.68
N PRO A 355 0.68 -7.10 10.01
CA PRO A 355 1.94 -6.66 9.42
C PRO A 355 2.23 -7.28 8.05
N SER A 356 1.35 -8.16 7.54
CA SER A 356 1.58 -8.89 6.29
C SER A 356 0.29 -9.04 5.49
N LEU A 357 0.31 -8.59 4.24
CA LEU A 357 -0.74 -8.95 3.29
C LEU A 357 -0.52 -10.40 2.83
N ASP A 358 -1.56 -11.23 2.96
CA ASP A 358 -1.55 -12.64 2.55
C ASP A 358 -1.65 -12.81 1.02
N GLY A 359 -0.79 -12.12 0.29
CA GLY A 359 -0.70 -12.23 -1.16
C GLY A 359 0.02 -13.50 -1.59
N VAL A 360 -0.48 -14.11 -2.64
CA VAL A 360 0.03 -15.37 -3.21
C VAL A 360 0.20 -15.24 -4.72
N TYR A 361 1.05 -16.09 -5.27
CA TYR A 361 1.32 -16.19 -6.70
C TYR A 361 1.04 -17.63 -7.14
N LYS A 362 0.19 -17.83 -8.13
CA LYS A 362 -0.29 -19.17 -8.48
C LYS A 362 -0.36 -19.39 -9.98
N LEU A 363 0.14 -20.56 -10.44
CA LEU A 363 -0.07 -21.04 -11.80
C LEU A 363 -1.57 -21.24 -12.05
N VAL A 364 -2.09 -20.64 -13.11
CA VAL A 364 -3.51 -20.74 -13.53
C VAL A 364 -3.69 -21.37 -14.88
N SER A 365 -2.67 -21.36 -15.74
CA SER A 365 -2.65 -22.10 -17.00
C SER A 365 -1.23 -22.29 -17.51
N ILE A 366 -1.05 -23.31 -18.35
CA ILE A 366 0.20 -23.64 -19.04
C ILE A 366 -0.10 -24.03 -20.47
N GLU A 367 0.74 -23.63 -21.42
CA GLU A 367 0.64 -24.01 -22.82
C GLU A 367 1.31 -25.37 -23.06
N SER A 368 0.64 -26.23 -23.77
CA SER A 368 1.17 -27.50 -24.26
C SER A 368 0.63 -27.81 -25.66
N GLU A 369 1.52 -28.10 -26.59
CA GLU A 369 1.19 -28.43 -27.98
C GLU A 369 0.27 -27.39 -28.68
N GLY A 370 0.47 -26.10 -28.39
CA GLY A 370 -0.31 -24.99 -28.94
C GLY A 370 -1.65 -24.75 -28.23
N ASN A 371 -1.96 -25.47 -27.14
CA ASN A 371 -3.19 -25.32 -26.39
C ASN A 371 -2.92 -24.87 -24.96
N TRP A 372 -3.70 -23.88 -24.48
CA TRP A 372 -3.66 -23.48 -23.09
C TRP A 372 -4.45 -24.46 -22.21
N LEU A 373 -3.78 -25.13 -21.31
CA LEU A 373 -4.35 -26.04 -20.32
C LEU A 373 -4.55 -25.30 -19.01
N PRO A 374 -5.78 -25.26 -18.47
CA PRO A 374 -6.02 -24.62 -17.18
C PRO A 374 -5.40 -25.44 -16.04
N ALA A 375 -4.79 -24.73 -15.08
CA ALA A 375 -4.20 -25.33 -13.89
C ALA A 375 -5.02 -24.97 -12.65
N ILE A 376 -5.30 -25.95 -11.80
CA ILE A 376 -6.01 -25.78 -10.55
C ILE A 376 -5.30 -26.45 -9.39
N LYS A 377 -5.36 -25.85 -8.22
CA LYS A 377 -4.96 -26.50 -6.96
C LYS A 377 -6.19 -26.72 -6.11
N LEU A 378 -6.48 -27.95 -5.75
CA LEU A 378 -7.49 -28.27 -4.75
C LEU A 378 -6.96 -28.04 -3.33
N SER A 379 -7.86 -27.81 -2.39
CA SER A 379 -7.55 -27.60 -0.98
C SER A 379 -8.74 -28.04 -0.14
N ASP A 380 -8.48 -28.60 1.03
CA ASP A 380 -9.50 -28.90 2.05
C ASP A 380 -10.25 -27.64 2.54
N THR A 381 -9.66 -26.47 2.31
CA THR A 381 -10.29 -25.17 2.59
C THR A 381 -10.81 -24.58 1.28
N PRO A 382 -12.14 -24.50 1.04
CA PRO A 382 -12.72 -24.01 -0.22
C PRO A 382 -12.19 -22.62 -0.65
N ALA A 383 -11.96 -21.72 0.31
CA ALA A 383 -11.41 -20.39 0.05
C ALA A 383 -9.97 -20.39 -0.47
N LYS A 384 -9.25 -21.53 -0.40
CA LYS A 384 -7.89 -21.68 -0.93
C LYS A 384 -7.85 -22.32 -2.31
N VAL A 385 -8.98 -22.76 -2.84
CA VAL A 385 -9.10 -23.27 -4.22
C VAL A 385 -9.03 -22.08 -5.18
N ILE A 386 -8.02 -22.10 -6.06
CA ILE A 386 -7.79 -21.01 -7.02
C ILE A 386 -8.84 -21.01 -8.14
N ASN A 387 -8.96 -19.89 -8.83
CA ASN A 387 -9.77 -19.78 -10.03
C ASN A 387 -8.87 -20.05 -11.25
N PRO A 388 -9.08 -21.16 -11.99
CA PRO A 388 -8.19 -21.57 -13.10
C PRO A 388 -8.43 -20.77 -14.38
N GLY A 389 -7.54 -20.95 -15.36
CA GLY A 389 -7.68 -20.41 -16.72
C GLY A 389 -7.13 -18.99 -16.88
N ARG A 390 -7.15 -18.52 -18.11
CA ARG A 390 -6.77 -17.14 -18.48
C ARG A 390 -7.98 -16.23 -18.26
N LYS A 391 -7.83 -15.26 -17.37
CA LYS A 391 -8.96 -14.44 -16.89
C LYS A 391 -8.75 -12.96 -17.14
N ASP A 392 -9.88 -12.27 -17.36
CA ASP A 392 -9.98 -10.83 -17.26
C ASP A 392 -10.70 -10.44 -15.96
N VAL A 393 -10.54 -9.20 -15.53
CA VAL A 393 -11.21 -8.61 -14.36
C VAL A 393 -12.06 -7.44 -14.81
N LEU A 394 -13.38 -7.58 -14.70
CA LEU A 394 -14.34 -6.52 -15.07
C LEU A 394 -15.01 -5.96 -13.81
N ARG A 395 -14.86 -4.65 -13.57
CA ARG A 395 -15.63 -3.93 -12.55
C ARG A 395 -16.93 -3.43 -13.12
N LEU A 396 -18.04 -3.75 -12.47
CA LEU A 396 -19.37 -3.28 -12.85
C LEU A 396 -19.83 -2.18 -11.90
N TYR A 397 -20.41 -1.14 -12.48
CA TYR A 397 -20.95 -0.01 -11.75
C TYR A 397 -22.48 0.04 -11.88
N ASP A 398 -23.14 0.40 -10.80
CA ASP A 398 -24.59 0.55 -10.78
C ASP A 398 -25.05 1.88 -11.44
N ARG A 399 -26.36 2.12 -11.49
CA ARG A 399 -26.95 3.35 -12.07
C ARG A 399 -26.51 4.65 -11.39
N ARG A 400 -25.96 4.57 -10.19
CA ARG A 400 -25.40 5.72 -9.44
C ARG A 400 -23.91 5.93 -9.77
N GLY A 401 -23.32 5.08 -10.60
CA GLY A 401 -21.89 5.06 -10.87
C GLY A 401 -21.05 4.46 -9.73
N VAL A 402 -21.69 3.72 -8.79
CA VAL A 402 -21.00 3.07 -7.68
C VAL A 402 -20.59 1.66 -8.07
N ALA A 403 -19.32 1.30 -7.79
CA ALA A 403 -18.78 -0.03 -8.00
C ALA A 403 -19.56 -1.06 -7.17
N THR A 404 -20.10 -2.09 -7.82
CA THR A 404 -20.99 -3.07 -7.18
C THR A 404 -20.43 -4.49 -7.14
N VAL A 405 -19.54 -4.84 -8.08
CA VAL A 405 -18.92 -6.17 -8.16
C VAL A 405 -17.72 -6.15 -9.09
N ASP A 406 -16.67 -6.90 -8.75
CA ASP A 406 -15.62 -7.30 -9.67
C ASP A 406 -15.91 -8.73 -10.17
N VAL A 407 -15.94 -8.93 -11.48
CA VAL A 407 -16.27 -10.20 -12.12
C VAL A 407 -15.01 -10.78 -12.76
N LEU A 408 -14.68 -12.01 -12.39
CA LEU A 408 -13.63 -12.78 -13.06
C LEU A 408 -14.24 -13.54 -14.24
N THR A 409 -13.90 -13.12 -15.44
CA THR A 409 -14.33 -13.76 -16.70
C THR A 409 -13.19 -14.59 -17.29
N GLN A 410 -13.49 -15.56 -18.15
CA GLN A 410 -12.45 -16.12 -18.99
C GLN A 410 -12.06 -15.13 -20.08
N GLU A 411 -10.82 -15.19 -20.56
CA GLU A 411 -10.32 -14.31 -21.64
C GLU A 411 -11.25 -14.35 -22.86
N GLY A 412 -11.68 -13.17 -23.30
CA GLY A 412 -12.60 -13.04 -24.46
C GLY A 412 -14.05 -13.41 -24.19
N GLU A 413 -14.43 -13.70 -22.93
CA GLU A 413 -15.83 -13.97 -22.58
C GLU A 413 -16.66 -12.68 -22.56
N GLU A 414 -17.75 -12.67 -23.31
CA GLU A 414 -18.76 -11.60 -23.27
C GLU A 414 -19.84 -11.92 -22.24
N LEU A 415 -20.07 -10.98 -21.31
CA LEU A 415 -21.12 -11.12 -20.31
C LEU A 415 -22.51 -10.94 -20.92
N ALA A 416 -23.35 -11.95 -20.79
CA ALA A 416 -24.73 -11.96 -21.27
C ALA A 416 -25.66 -10.98 -20.49
N ASP A 417 -26.86 -10.74 -20.97
CA ASP A 417 -27.94 -10.03 -20.27
C ASP A 417 -29.08 -11.01 -19.94
N PRO A 418 -29.44 -11.16 -18.68
CA PRO A 418 -28.79 -10.58 -17.47
C PRO A 418 -27.41 -11.17 -17.21
N VAL A 419 -26.54 -10.36 -16.59
CA VAL A 419 -25.23 -10.86 -16.10
C VAL A 419 -25.46 -11.80 -14.93
N VAL A 420 -25.06 -13.05 -15.08
CA VAL A 420 -25.13 -14.04 -13.99
C VAL A 420 -23.79 -14.05 -13.25
N LEU A 421 -23.84 -13.87 -11.93
CA LEU A 421 -22.72 -13.72 -11.03
C LEU A 421 -22.73 -14.86 -10.03
N HIS A 422 -21.67 -15.67 -10.03
CA HIS A 422 -21.53 -16.82 -9.12
C HIS A 422 -20.58 -16.52 -7.98
N HIS A 423 -20.94 -16.98 -6.76
CA HIS A 423 -20.03 -16.86 -5.63
C HIS A 423 -18.76 -17.73 -5.84
N PRO A 424 -17.54 -17.22 -5.59
CA PRO A 424 -16.32 -17.94 -5.92
C PRO A 424 -16.11 -19.24 -5.16
N THR A 425 -16.68 -19.37 -3.94
CA THR A 425 -16.42 -20.49 -3.02
C THR A 425 -17.68 -21.20 -2.53
N GLU A 426 -18.88 -20.63 -2.71
CA GLU A 426 -20.15 -21.22 -2.25
C GLU A 426 -20.96 -21.74 -3.43
N PRO A 427 -20.96 -23.08 -3.65
CA PRO A 427 -21.71 -23.69 -4.73
C PRO A 427 -23.23 -23.38 -4.59
N GLY A 428 -23.87 -23.02 -5.71
CA GLY A 428 -25.29 -22.71 -5.74
C GLY A 428 -25.66 -21.27 -5.38
N VAL A 429 -24.77 -20.51 -4.77
CA VAL A 429 -25.00 -19.07 -4.51
C VAL A 429 -24.70 -18.28 -5.78
N HIS A 430 -25.71 -17.63 -6.32
CA HIS A 430 -25.60 -16.75 -7.49
C HIS A 430 -26.63 -15.63 -7.43
N ARG A 431 -26.38 -14.59 -8.23
CA ARG A 431 -27.33 -13.50 -8.48
C ARG A 431 -27.36 -13.14 -9.94
N SER A 432 -28.46 -12.60 -10.43
CA SER A 432 -28.58 -12.06 -11.78
C SER A 432 -28.69 -10.54 -11.71
N LEU A 433 -27.89 -9.86 -12.53
CA LEU A 433 -27.88 -8.42 -12.61
C LEU A 433 -28.32 -8.01 -14.03
N PRO A 434 -29.54 -7.46 -14.21
CA PRO A 434 -30.01 -6.99 -15.51
C PRO A 434 -29.15 -5.85 -16.05
N ALA A 435 -28.94 -5.82 -17.36
CA ALA A 435 -28.09 -4.81 -18.01
C ALA A 435 -28.54 -3.38 -17.70
N ASP A 436 -29.86 -3.16 -17.57
CA ASP A 436 -30.43 -1.85 -17.22
C ASP A 436 -30.03 -1.33 -15.82
N ARG A 437 -29.47 -2.19 -14.96
CA ARG A 437 -28.91 -1.82 -13.66
C ARG A 437 -27.41 -1.54 -13.68
N ILE A 438 -26.75 -1.79 -14.79
CA ILE A 438 -25.32 -1.56 -15.01
C ILE A 438 -25.18 -0.27 -15.81
N SER A 439 -24.50 0.72 -15.24
CA SER A 439 -24.21 1.98 -15.93
C SER A 439 -22.91 1.95 -16.73
N ASP A 440 -21.94 1.15 -16.24
CA ASP A 440 -20.58 1.13 -16.80
C ASP A 440 -19.89 -0.22 -16.50
N ARG A 441 -18.94 -0.60 -17.36
CA ARG A 441 -18.09 -1.80 -17.26
C ARG A 441 -16.66 -1.39 -17.53
N GLU A 442 -15.75 -1.72 -16.64
CA GLU A 442 -14.35 -1.33 -16.74
C GLU A 442 -13.45 -2.56 -16.62
N SER A 443 -12.54 -2.75 -17.58
CA SER A 443 -11.45 -3.72 -17.43
C SER A 443 -10.41 -3.14 -16.49
N LEU A 444 -10.00 -3.91 -15.48
CA LEU A 444 -9.05 -3.45 -14.48
C LEU A 444 -7.59 -3.80 -14.81
N LEU A 445 -7.36 -4.87 -15.57
CA LEU A 445 -6.01 -5.29 -15.96
C LEU A 445 -5.54 -4.47 -17.16
N GLU A 446 -4.35 -3.89 -17.03
CA GLU A 446 -3.67 -3.13 -18.07
C GLU A 446 -2.30 -3.76 -18.35
N LYS A 447 -1.82 -3.68 -19.59
CA LYS A 447 -0.46 -4.10 -19.95
C LYS A 447 0.56 -3.22 -19.27
N VAL A 448 1.58 -3.85 -18.70
CA VAL A 448 2.70 -3.19 -18.03
C VAL A 448 3.96 -3.38 -18.87
N ASP A 449 4.63 -2.28 -19.19
CA ASP A 449 5.97 -2.28 -19.77
C ASP A 449 7.01 -1.93 -18.70
N PRO A 450 7.67 -2.92 -18.08
CA PRO A 450 8.68 -2.65 -17.05
C PRO A 450 9.98 -2.06 -17.63
N TRP A 451 10.14 -2.06 -18.95
CA TRP A 451 11.37 -1.60 -19.62
C TRP A 451 11.41 -0.08 -19.81
N THR A 452 10.27 0.60 -19.74
CA THR A 452 10.18 2.04 -19.74
C THR A 452 10.42 2.60 -18.32
N ALA A 453 11.34 3.56 -18.20
CA ALA A 453 11.57 4.25 -16.93
C ALA A 453 10.37 5.12 -16.56
N VAL A 454 9.99 5.07 -15.29
CA VAL A 454 8.85 5.81 -14.75
C VAL A 454 9.33 7.07 -14.03
N ASP A 455 8.66 8.20 -14.24
CA ASP A 455 8.78 9.37 -13.38
C ASP A 455 7.99 9.08 -12.09
N GLU A 456 8.72 8.88 -10.99
CA GLU A 456 8.13 8.49 -9.70
C GLU A 456 7.13 9.53 -9.17
N ARG A 457 7.39 10.82 -9.38
CA ARG A 457 6.46 11.86 -8.95
C ARG A 457 5.14 11.78 -9.71
N ALA A 458 5.22 11.73 -11.03
CA ALA A 458 4.04 11.60 -11.89
C ALA A 458 3.26 10.31 -11.59
N ALA A 459 3.97 9.19 -11.39
CA ALA A 459 3.34 7.90 -11.04
C ALA A 459 2.58 7.97 -9.71
N ILE A 460 3.14 8.62 -8.68
CA ILE A 460 2.47 8.80 -7.39
C ILE A 460 1.27 9.76 -7.52
N GLU A 461 1.41 10.87 -8.26
CA GLU A 461 0.30 11.81 -8.49
C GLU A 461 -0.86 11.11 -9.23
N ASP A 462 -0.56 10.33 -10.26
CA ASP A 462 -1.54 9.51 -10.98
C ASP A 462 -2.20 8.44 -10.09
N ALA A 463 -1.42 7.75 -9.27
CA ALA A 463 -1.93 6.77 -8.32
C ALA A 463 -2.88 7.41 -7.28
N ARG A 464 -2.54 8.59 -6.77
CA ARG A 464 -3.41 9.36 -5.86
C ARG A 464 -4.70 9.78 -6.53
N ALA A 465 -4.64 10.19 -7.80
CA ALA A 465 -5.83 10.53 -8.59
C ALA A 465 -6.74 9.32 -8.80
N ARG A 466 -6.18 8.15 -9.16
CA ARG A 466 -6.93 6.88 -9.29
C ARG A 466 -7.56 6.47 -7.97
N ARG A 467 -6.80 6.55 -6.86
CA ARG A 467 -7.33 6.29 -5.51
C ARG A 467 -8.53 7.16 -5.19
N ALA A 468 -8.43 8.45 -5.41
CA ALA A 468 -9.51 9.40 -5.13
C ALA A 468 -10.76 9.07 -5.97
N ALA A 469 -10.60 8.84 -7.26
CA ALA A 469 -11.68 8.49 -8.18
C ALA A 469 -12.35 7.16 -7.81
N ASP A 470 -11.57 6.12 -7.49
CA ASP A 470 -12.13 4.82 -7.07
C ASP A 470 -12.87 4.92 -5.73
N LEU A 471 -12.34 5.66 -4.76
CA LEU A 471 -13.01 5.86 -3.46
C LEU A 471 -14.31 6.66 -3.58
N GLU A 472 -14.37 7.63 -4.48
CA GLU A 472 -15.62 8.36 -4.76
C GLU A 472 -16.70 7.43 -5.32
N ARG A 473 -16.30 6.46 -6.14
CA ARG A 473 -17.19 5.46 -6.74
C ARG A 473 -17.34 4.18 -5.89
N LEU A 474 -16.74 4.09 -4.70
CA LEU A 474 -16.89 2.97 -3.78
C LEU A 474 -17.99 3.23 -2.75
N ASP A 475 -18.85 2.23 -2.50
CA ASP A 475 -19.93 2.35 -1.51
C ASP A 475 -19.40 2.76 -0.13
N ALA A 476 -20.06 3.74 0.49
CA ALA A 476 -19.69 4.26 1.81
C ALA A 476 -19.64 3.17 2.90
N GLY A 477 -20.45 2.13 2.77
CA GLY A 477 -20.44 0.99 3.68
C GLY A 477 -19.12 0.20 3.61
N VAL A 478 -18.53 0.06 2.42
CA VAL A 478 -17.24 -0.62 2.22
C VAL A 478 -16.07 0.20 2.80
N ARG A 479 -16.18 1.54 2.76
CA ARG A 479 -15.15 2.46 3.29
C ARG A 479 -15.17 2.64 4.81
N ARG A 480 -16.12 2.05 5.54
CA ARG A 480 -16.20 2.21 7.00
C ARG A 480 -14.89 1.86 7.68
N VAL A 481 -14.52 2.63 8.68
CA VAL A 481 -13.35 2.34 9.53
C VAL A 481 -13.59 1.06 10.33
N VAL A 482 -14.80 0.89 10.86
CA VAL A 482 -15.20 -0.28 11.68
C VAL A 482 -16.33 -1.00 10.97
N ASN A 483 -16.28 -2.33 10.97
CA ASN A 483 -17.27 -3.22 10.38
C ASN A 483 -17.67 -2.82 8.93
N PRO A 484 -16.69 -2.82 7.99
CA PRO A 484 -16.97 -2.50 6.60
C PRO A 484 -17.91 -3.52 5.99
N HIS A 485 -18.75 -3.06 5.08
CA HIS A 485 -19.60 -3.95 4.27
C HIS A 485 -18.72 -4.74 3.28
N VAL A 486 -19.07 -6.00 3.06
CA VAL A 486 -18.32 -6.88 2.14
C VAL A 486 -18.59 -6.47 0.70
N TYR A 487 -17.51 -6.17 -0.03
CA TYR A 487 -17.56 -5.98 -1.48
C TYR A 487 -17.59 -7.33 -2.20
N HIS A 488 -18.36 -7.43 -3.27
CA HIS A 488 -18.56 -8.69 -3.98
C HIS A 488 -17.51 -8.88 -5.08
N VAL A 489 -16.85 -10.05 -5.05
CA VAL A 489 -16.09 -10.59 -6.17
C VAL A 489 -16.83 -11.84 -6.65
N SER A 490 -17.03 -11.98 -7.96
CA SER A 490 -17.86 -13.06 -8.50
C SER A 490 -17.18 -13.71 -9.70
N LEU A 491 -17.57 -14.94 -10.00
CA LEU A 491 -17.20 -15.63 -11.24
C LEU A 491 -18.29 -15.44 -12.28
N SER A 492 -17.89 -15.28 -13.52
CA SER A 492 -18.78 -15.44 -14.68
C SER A 492 -19.24 -16.89 -14.83
N PRO A 493 -20.26 -17.16 -15.66
CA PRO A 493 -20.68 -18.53 -15.96
C PRO A 493 -19.53 -19.41 -16.50
N ALA A 494 -18.73 -18.92 -17.45
CA ALA A 494 -17.61 -19.70 -18.02
C ALA A 494 -16.51 -19.95 -17.00
N SER A 495 -16.15 -18.95 -16.19
CA SER A 495 -15.16 -19.13 -15.11
C SER A 495 -15.62 -20.13 -14.05
N ARG A 496 -16.91 -20.13 -13.73
CA ARG A 496 -17.48 -21.10 -12.80
C ARG A 496 -17.49 -22.51 -13.38
N GLU A 497 -17.96 -22.68 -14.62
CA GLU A 497 -18.03 -23.98 -15.30
C GLU A 497 -16.64 -24.61 -15.43
N LEU A 498 -15.63 -23.82 -15.84
CA LEU A 498 -14.25 -24.28 -15.92
C LEU A 498 -13.73 -24.75 -14.57
N LYS A 499 -13.96 -23.95 -13.51
CA LYS A 499 -13.52 -24.34 -12.15
C LYS A 499 -14.22 -25.61 -11.68
N GLN A 500 -15.50 -25.75 -11.91
CA GLN A 500 -16.32 -26.89 -11.48
C GLN A 500 -15.89 -28.16 -12.21
N SER A 501 -15.73 -28.12 -13.53
CA SER A 501 -15.31 -29.29 -14.34
C SER A 501 -13.95 -29.82 -13.90
N LEU A 502 -12.97 -28.95 -13.63
CA LEU A 502 -11.65 -29.36 -13.15
C LEU A 502 -11.70 -29.97 -11.75
N ILE A 503 -12.57 -29.46 -10.85
CA ILE A 503 -12.76 -30.04 -9.52
C ILE A 503 -13.32 -31.47 -9.65
N GLU A 504 -14.34 -31.64 -10.49
CA GLU A 504 -14.99 -32.94 -10.71
C GLU A 504 -14.03 -33.95 -11.37
N GLU A 505 -13.26 -33.53 -12.36
CA GLU A 505 -12.21 -34.37 -12.99
C GLU A 505 -11.20 -34.86 -11.98
N MET A 506 -10.66 -33.97 -11.13
CA MET A 506 -9.64 -34.33 -10.13
C MET A 506 -10.18 -35.14 -8.94
N GLN A 507 -11.51 -35.12 -8.68
CA GLN A 507 -12.14 -35.90 -7.61
C GLN A 507 -12.71 -37.23 -8.12
N GLY A 508 -12.96 -37.36 -9.42
CA GLY A 508 -13.53 -38.54 -10.06
C GLY A 508 -12.50 -39.53 -10.63
N GLY A 509 -11.20 -39.14 -10.69
CA GLY A 509 -10.07 -39.97 -11.07
C GLY A 509 -9.35 -40.52 -9.83
#